data_ff78ff25a45b4efa2b68f685c0437d96
#
_entry.id   ff78ff25a45b4efa2b68f685c0437d96
#
_cell.length_a   1.000
_cell.length_b   1.000
_cell.length_c   1.000
_cell.angle_alpha   90.00
_cell.angle_beta   90.00
_cell.angle_gamma   90.00
#
_symmetry.space_group_name_H-M   'P 1'
#
loop_
_entity.id
_entity.type
_entity.pdbx_description
1 polymer ?
#
loop_
_entity_poly.entity_id
_entity_poly.type
_entity_poly.pdbx_seq_one_letter_code
_entity_poly.pdbx_strand_id
1 'polypeptide(L)' 'MNKEKEPMNAFRATGLVEGFVEAQSEEEVIEAWQWLVDTGLAWQLQGWYGRTATTLIEDGVLHA' A
#
# COMPACT_ATOMS: atom_id res chain seq x y z
N MET A 1 23.79 9.08 6.40
CA MET A 1 22.99 9.54 6.23
C MET A 1 21.96 9.06 6.36
N ASN A 2 21.30 9.29 6.75
CA ASN A 2 20.30 8.83 6.89
C ASN A 2 19.45 9.04 5.90
N LYS A 3 18.95 8.26 5.37
CA LYS A 3 18.13 8.38 4.49
C LYS A 3 16.87 8.39 4.99
N GLU A 4 16.16 9.38 4.99
CA GLU A 4 14.90 9.40 5.45
C GLU A 4 14.01 8.76 4.49
N LYS A 5 13.02 7.96 4.88
CA LYS A 5 12.03 7.44 4.03
C LYS A 5 11.23 8.53 3.49
N GLU A 6 10.89 8.48 2.21
CA GLU A 6 9.99 9.45 1.66
C GLU A 6 8.62 9.23 2.22
N PRO A 7 7.85 10.29 2.43
CA PRO A 7 6.49 10.11 2.94
C PRO A 7 5.65 9.36 1.93
N MET A 8 4.70 8.59 2.42
CA MET A 8 3.80 7.86 1.55
C MET A 8 2.80 8.82 0.95
N ASN A 9 2.46 8.61 -0.32
CA ASN A 9 1.46 9.39 -1.00
C ASN A 9 0.84 8.48 -2.06
N ALA A 10 -0.17 8.98 -2.75
CA ALA A 10 -0.90 8.16 -3.70
C ALA A 10 -0.01 7.62 -4.80
N PHE A 11 0.86 8.45 -5.35
CA PHE A 11 1.72 8.02 -6.43
C PHE A 11 2.67 6.94 -5.96
N ARG A 12 3.29 7.15 -4.81
CA ARG A 12 4.24 6.19 -4.30
C ARG A 12 3.56 4.90 -3.90
N ALA A 13 2.40 5.00 -3.23
CA ALA A 13 1.70 3.80 -2.76
C ALA A 13 1.25 2.94 -3.93
N THR A 14 0.62 3.56 -4.94
CA THR A 14 0.16 2.78 -6.08
C THR A 14 1.35 2.22 -6.85
N GLY A 15 2.43 2.98 -6.96
CA GLY A 15 3.62 2.49 -7.64
C GLY A 15 4.22 1.29 -6.95
N LEU A 16 4.24 1.31 -5.61
CA LEU A 16 4.79 0.19 -4.86
C LEU A 16 3.92 -1.06 -5.01
N VAL A 17 2.60 -0.92 -4.90
CA VAL A 17 1.75 -2.11 -4.97
C VAL A 17 1.61 -2.64 -6.39
N GLU A 18 1.82 -1.80 -7.40
CA GLU A 18 1.75 -2.26 -8.77
C GLU A 18 3.10 -2.59 -9.36
N GLY A 19 4.17 -2.30 -8.63
CA GLY A 19 5.50 -2.68 -9.09
C GLY A 19 6.22 -1.66 -9.94
N PHE A 20 5.67 -0.46 -10.12
CA PHE A 20 6.36 0.58 -10.86
C PHE A 20 7.44 1.25 -10.04
N VAL A 21 7.31 1.23 -8.73
CA VAL A 21 8.31 1.76 -7.82
C VAL A 21 8.92 0.56 -7.12
N GLU A 22 10.24 0.48 -7.16
CA GLU A 22 10.91 -0.67 -6.58
C GLU A 22 10.84 -0.60 -5.07
N ALA A 23 10.36 -1.66 -4.45
CA ALA A 23 10.26 -1.72 -3.00
C ALA A 23 11.58 -2.17 -2.41
N GLN A 24 11.92 -1.61 -1.27
CA GLN A 24 13.13 -2.01 -0.56
C GLN A 24 12.89 -3.28 0.23
N SER A 25 11.65 -3.57 0.56
CA SER A 25 11.33 -4.76 1.35
C SER A 25 9.85 -5.02 1.22
N GLU A 26 9.42 -6.21 1.69
CA GLU A 26 8.00 -6.50 1.71
C GLU A 26 7.26 -5.56 2.64
N GLU A 27 7.92 -5.13 3.70
CA GLU A 27 7.27 -4.22 4.63
C GLU A 27 6.89 -2.93 3.99
N GLU A 28 7.70 -2.46 3.05
CA GLU A 28 7.37 -1.23 2.36
C GLU A 28 6.10 -1.37 1.54
N VAL A 29 5.92 -2.51 0.92
CA VAL A 29 4.70 -2.77 0.15
C VAL A 29 3.50 -2.86 1.09
N ILE A 30 3.68 -3.48 2.24
CA ILE A 30 2.60 -3.57 3.22
C ILE A 30 2.25 -2.18 3.73
N GLU A 31 3.24 -1.33 3.95
CA GLU A 31 2.96 0.04 4.37
C GLU A 31 2.17 0.79 3.31
N ALA A 32 2.48 0.55 2.05
CA ALA A 32 1.75 1.19 0.97
C ALA A 32 0.29 0.74 0.97
N TRP A 33 0.05 -0.56 1.14
CA TRP A 33 -1.30 -1.07 1.22
C TRP A 33 -2.05 -0.50 2.42
N GLN A 34 -1.36 -0.42 3.58
CA GLN A 34 -2.01 0.13 4.77
C GLN A 34 -2.38 1.59 4.54
N TRP A 35 -1.50 2.34 3.90
CA TRP A 35 -1.79 3.73 3.59
C TRP A 35 -3.01 3.86 2.67
N LEU A 36 -3.11 2.97 1.68
CA LEU A 36 -4.26 3.00 0.78
C LEU A 36 -5.56 2.68 1.52
N VAL A 37 -5.50 1.78 2.48
CA VAL A 37 -6.67 1.45 3.28
C VAL A 37 -7.01 2.61 4.21
N ASP A 38 -6.00 3.17 4.88
CA ASP A 38 -6.22 4.24 5.86
C ASP A 38 -6.81 5.49 5.21
N THR A 39 -6.41 5.79 3.99
CA THR A 39 -6.92 6.97 3.29
C THR A 39 -8.22 6.70 2.57
N GLY A 40 -8.61 5.43 2.46
CA GLY A 40 -9.80 5.05 1.73
C GLY A 40 -9.58 4.90 0.24
N LEU A 41 -8.37 5.19 -0.26
CA LEU A 41 -8.13 5.11 -1.69
C LEU A 41 -8.26 3.70 -2.22
N ALA A 42 -7.95 2.69 -1.40
CA ALA A 42 -8.07 1.31 -1.86
C ALA A 42 -9.47 1.00 -2.37
N TRP A 43 -10.47 1.67 -1.81
CA TRP A 43 -11.86 1.40 -2.17
C TRP A 43 -12.35 2.25 -3.33
N GLN A 44 -11.52 3.22 -3.76
CA GLN A 44 -11.89 4.12 -4.82
C GLN A 44 -11.14 3.86 -6.11
N LEU A 45 -10.08 3.06 -6.05
CA LEU A 45 -9.31 2.73 -7.24
C LEU A 45 -9.95 1.52 -7.91
N GLN A 46 -9.25 0.92 -8.87
CA GLN A 46 -9.83 -0.21 -9.59
C GLN A 46 -10.20 -1.33 -8.64
N GLY A 47 -11.17 -2.13 -9.04
CA GLY A 47 -11.74 -3.12 -8.15
C GLY A 47 -10.74 -4.08 -7.51
N TRP A 48 -9.66 -4.41 -8.23
CA TRP A 48 -8.71 -5.37 -7.66
C TRP A 48 -7.98 -4.80 -6.44
N TYR A 49 -7.87 -3.46 -6.34
CA TYR A 49 -7.29 -2.86 -5.14
C TYR A 49 -8.13 -3.20 -3.92
N GLY A 50 -9.43 -3.00 -4.03
CA GLY A 50 -10.32 -3.29 -2.89
C GLY A 50 -10.36 -4.76 -2.55
N ARG A 51 -10.39 -5.62 -3.58
CA ARG A 51 -10.41 -7.06 -3.32
C ARG A 51 -9.14 -7.52 -2.65
N THR A 52 -7.99 -7.01 -3.11
CA THR A 52 -6.72 -7.40 -2.51
C THR A 52 -6.62 -6.86 -1.09
N ALA A 53 -7.01 -5.60 -0.89
CA ALA A 53 -6.96 -5.01 0.45
C ALA A 53 -7.84 -5.79 1.41
N THR A 54 -9.04 -6.20 0.97
CA THR A 54 -9.93 -6.96 1.81
C THR A 54 -9.29 -8.29 2.22
N THR A 55 -8.66 -8.97 1.28
CA THR A 55 -8.00 -10.22 1.58
C THR A 55 -6.88 -10.00 2.60
N LEU A 56 -6.09 -8.94 2.42
CA LEU A 56 -4.99 -8.67 3.34
C LEU A 56 -5.49 -8.32 4.74
N ILE A 57 -6.62 -7.64 4.82
CA ILE A 57 -7.22 -7.35 6.11
C ILE A 57 -7.71 -8.64 6.76
N GLU A 58 -8.37 -9.49 5.99
CA GLU A 58 -8.89 -10.75 6.51
C GLU A 58 -7.77 -11.66 6.98
N ASP A 59 -6.62 -11.59 6.31
CA ASP A 59 -5.49 -12.41 6.68
C ASP A 59 -4.68 -11.82 7.84
N GLY A 60 -5.08 -10.65 8.32
CA GLY A 60 -4.37 -10.04 9.45
C GLY A 60 -3.12 -9.28 9.07
N VAL A 61 -2.87 -9.08 7.77
CA VAL A 61 -1.70 -8.33 7.34
C VAL A 61 -1.93 -6.84 7.48
N LEU A 62 -3.15 -6.39 7.24
CA LEU A 62 -3.50 -4.99 7.34
C LEU A 62 -4.60 -4.80 8.37
N HIS A 63 -4.76 -3.57 8.82
CA HIS A 63 -5.84 -3.19 9.72
C HIS A 63 -6.90 -2.45 8.94
N ALA A 64 -8.14 -2.71 9.27
CA ALA A 64 -9.24 -2.02 8.60
C ALA A 64 -9.38 -0.59 9.08
#